data_acfe0eea07d2ca40d868e4af60fa5929
#
_entry.id   acfe0eea07d2ca40d868e4af60fa5929
#
_cell.length_a   1.000
_cell.length_b   1.000
_cell.length_c   1.000
_cell.angle_alpha   90.00
_cell.angle_beta   90.00
_cell.angle_gamma   90.00
#
_symmetry.space_group_name_H-M   'P 1'
#
loop_
_entity.id
_entity.type
_entity.pdbx_description
1 polymer ?
#
loop_
_entity_poly.entity_id
_entity_poly.type
_entity_poly.pdbx_seq_one_letter_code
_entity_poly.pdbx_strand_id
1 'polypeptide(L)'
;MLTHLSKVGFIFLCLQLFACSSTTENTVDFSYFIKASKDINPDIAGRPSSVIVRIYQLTNKLNFENASYDALFESNHNALGTEYITLDEYLIDPGTNKEVELKISENAKFIGVVVGYRSTDMVTWRTVKEVPEGSFWKTSGIEFKIEKLSVRVVEI
;
A
#
# COMPACT_ATOMS: atom_id res chain seq x y z
N MET A 1 57.63 -18.38 -17.80
CA MET A 1 56.83 -18.99 -16.71
C MET A 1 56.06 -17.97 -15.84
N LEU A 2 56.55 -16.73 -15.75
CA LEU A 2 55.83 -15.66 -14.96
C LEU A 2 54.62 -15.05 -15.62
N THR A 3 54.50 -15.07 -16.95
CA THR A 3 53.41 -14.43 -17.69
C THR A 3 52.06 -15.16 -17.63
N HIS A 4 52.09 -16.47 -17.34
CA HIS A 4 50.83 -17.26 -17.19
C HIS A 4 50.21 -17.12 -15.81
N LEU A 5 51.02 -16.89 -14.78
CA LEU A 5 50.53 -16.70 -13.41
C LEU A 5 49.74 -15.38 -13.27
N SER A 6 50.15 -14.31 -13.97
CA SER A 6 49.48 -13.02 -13.98
C SER A 6 48.10 -13.06 -14.64
N LYS A 7 47.95 -13.84 -15.74
CA LYS A 7 46.67 -13.98 -16.43
C LYS A 7 45.63 -14.79 -15.66
N VAL A 8 46.05 -15.80 -14.92
CA VAL A 8 45.18 -16.62 -14.07
C VAL A 8 44.67 -15.81 -12.89
N GLY A 9 45.51 -14.97 -12.26
CA GLY A 9 45.13 -14.08 -11.16
C GLY A 9 44.08 -13.01 -11.58
N PHE A 10 44.21 -12.48 -12.82
CA PHE A 10 43.27 -11.48 -13.34
C PHE A 10 41.91 -12.08 -13.67
N ILE A 11 41.83 -13.31 -14.18
CA ILE A 11 40.60 -14.01 -14.46
C ILE A 11 39.86 -14.36 -13.17
N PHE A 12 40.58 -14.73 -12.10
CA PHE A 12 39.98 -15.06 -10.80
C PHE A 12 39.39 -13.83 -10.09
N LEU A 13 39.96 -12.64 -10.29
CA LEU A 13 39.49 -11.38 -9.74
C LEU A 13 38.17 -10.91 -10.41
N CYS A 14 37.97 -11.22 -11.71
CA CYS A 14 36.74 -10.83 -12.43
C CYS A 14 35.52 -11.69 -12.08
N LEU A 15 35.68 -12.88 -11.50
CA LEU A 15 34.56 -13.76 -11.11
C LEU A 15 33.85 -13.34 -9.81
N GLN A 16 34.40 -12.43 -9.05
CA GLN A 16 33.82 -11.98 -7.76
C GLN A 16 32.73 -10.89 -7.89
N LEU A 17 32.46 -10.39 -9.08
CA LEU A 17 31.58 -9.22 -9.28
C LEU A 17 30.10 -9.58 -9.56
N PHE A 18 29.70 -10.85 -9.58
CA PHE A 18 28.33 -11.26 -9.84
C PHE A 18 27.53 -11.72 -8.61
N ALA A 19 27.94 -11.32 -7.41
CA ALA A 19 27.09 -11.47 -6.25
C ALA A 19 26.01 -10.36 -6.24
N CYS A 20 25.07 -10.39 -7.22
CA CYS A 20 23.79 -9.72 -7.08
C CYS A 20 23.00 -10.46 -6.00
N SER A 21 23.06 -9.98 -4.77
CA SER A 21 22.16 -10.40 -3.70
C SER A 21 20.78 -9.81 -4.02
N SER A 22 19.93 -10.56 -4.70
CA SER A 22 18.50 -10.27 -4.74
C SER A 22 17.96 -10.55 -3.34
N THR A 23 17.73 -9.51 -2.58
CA THR A 23 16.98 -9.59 -1.33
C THR A 23 15.56 -9.98 -1.71
N THR A 24 15.21 -11.25 -1.57
CA THR A 24 13.82 -11.70 -1.71
C THR A 24 13.07 -11.12 -0.51
N GLU A 25 12.23 -10.14 -0.75
CA GLU A 25 11.37 -9.59 0.28
C GLU A 25 10.34 -10.66 0.64
N ASN A 26 10.32 -11.08 1.91
CA ASN A 26 9.34 -12.03 2.39
C ASN A 26 7.97 -11.36 2.39
N THR A 27 7.04 -11.92 1.65
CA THR A 27 5.66 -11.42 1.56
C THR A 27 4.67 -12.54 1.84
N VAL A 28 3.52 -12.18 2.37
CA VAL A 28 2.38 -13.07 2.61
C VAL A 28 1.24 -12.64 1.69
N ASP A 29 0.62 -13.61 1.01
CA ASP A 29 -0.56 -13.35 0.18
C ASP A 29 -1.76 -13.02 1.08
N PHE A 30 -2.42 -11.92 0.77
CA PHE A 30 -3.56 -11.40 1.48
C PHE A 30 -4.63 -10.88 0.52
N SER A 31 -5.89 -11.17 0.79
CA SER A 31 -7.02 -10.66 0.01
C SER A 31 -7.84 -9.68 0.84
N TYR A 32 -8.30 -8.62 0.21
CA TYR A 32 -9.27 -7.69 0.79
C TYR A 32 -10.27 -7.26 -0.27
N PHE A 33 -11.41 -6.77 0.20
CA PHE A 33 -12.45 -6.24 -0.67
C PHE A 33 -12.47 -4.72 -0.63
N ILE A 34 -12.65 -4.10 -1.81
CA ILE A 34 -13.00 -2.69 -1.94
C ILE A 34 -14.46 -2.62 -2.37
N LYS A 35 -15.30 -2.04 -1.53
CA LYS A 35 -16.72 -1.86 -1.79
C LYS A 35 -17.10 -0.40 -1.76
N ALA A 36 -17.39 0.15 -2.92
CA ALA A 36 -17.80 1.54 -3.08
C ALA A 36 -19.31 1.65 -3.22
N SER A 37 -19.92 2.59 -2.50
CA SER A 37 -21.32 2.91 -2.68
C SER A 37 -21.58 3.57 -4.05
N LYS A 38 -22.81 3.54 -4.52
CA LYS A 38 -23.18 4.11 -5.83
C LYS A 38 -23.14 5.64 -5.84
N ASP A 39 -23.11 6.28 -4.70
CA ASP A 39 -23.18 7.74 -4.51
C ASP A 39 -21.88 8.33 -3.98
N ILE A 40 -20.73 7.64 -4.15
CA ILE A 40 -19.41 8.12 -3.69
C ILE A 40 -19.03 9.43 -4.37
N ASN A 41 -18.30 10.28 -3.62
CA ASN A 41 -17.60 11.47 -4.12
C ASN A 41 -18.49 12.37 -5.01
N PRO A 42 -19.66 12.82 -4.55
CA PRO A 42 -20.56 13.58 -5.37
C PRO A 42 -20.02 14.98 -5.69
N ASP A 43 -20.35 15.47 -6.89
CA ASP A 43 -20.12 16.87 -7.25
C ASP A 43 -21.20 17.79 -6.61
N ILE A 44 -21.12 19.09 -6.89
CA ILE A 44 -22.06 20.09 -6.37
C ILE A 44 -23.51 19.85 -6.83
N ALA A 45 -23.71 19.10 -7.91
CA ALA A 45 -25.03 18.70 -8.42
C ALA A 45 -25.46 17.33 -7.87
N GLY A 46 -24.69 16.72 -6.96
CA GLY A 46 -24.96 15.42 -6.36
C GLY A 46 -24.62 14.23 -7.27
N ARG A 47 -23.94 14.42 -8.39
CA ARG A 47 -23.55 13.35 -9.30
C ARG A 47 -22.32 12.62 -8.78
N PRO A 48 -22.41 11.28 -8.63
CA PRO A 48 -21.28 10.48 -8.17
C PRO A 48 -20.09 10.58 -9.12
N SER A 49 -18.89 10.42 -8.58
CA SER A 49 -17.66 10.35 -9.38
C SER A 49 -16.66 9.37 -8.78
N SER A 50 -15.75 8.88 -9.62
CA SER A 50 -14.66 7.98 -9.22
C SER A 50 -13.74 8.63 -8.22
N VAL A 51 -13.06 7.81 -7.42
CA VAL A 51 -12.03 8.22 -6.46
C VAL A 51 -10.74 7.45 -6.70
N ILE A 52 -9.61 8.08 -6.39
CA ILE A 52 -8.34 7.36 -6.22
C ILE A 52 -8.32 6.80 -4.81
N VAL A 53 -7.99 5.52 -4.69
CA VAL A 53 -7.79 4.83 -3.41
C VAL A 53 -6.34 4.42 -3.31
N ARG A 54 -5.66 4.88 -2.28
CA ARG A 54 -4.28 4.53 -1.95
C ARG A 54 -4.24 3.60 -0.76
N ILE A 55 -3.52 2.49 -0.90
CA ILE A 55 -3.36 1.47 0.13
C ILE A 55 -1.88 1.40 0.50
N TYR A 56 -1.59 1.77 1.72
CA TYR A 56 -0.25 1.83 2.29
C TYR A 56 0.02 0.62 3.15
N GLN A 57 1.19 0.02 3.01
CA GLN A 57 1.76 -0.90 3.98
C GLN A 57 2.73 -0.14 4.88
N LEU A 58 2.54 -0.27 6.18
CA LEU A 58 3.23 0.55 7.17
C LEU A 58 3.82 -0.32 8.30
N THR A 59 5.02 0.04 8.77
CA THR A 59 5.62 -0.55 9.98
C THR A 59 5.02 0.04 11.26
N ASN A 60 4.51 1.27 11.21
CA ASN A 60 3.83 1.99 12.28
C ASN A 60 2.78 2.91 11.66
N LYS A 61 1.81 3.36 12.45
CA LYS A 61 0.71 4.20 11.98
C LYS A 61 0.78 5.68 12.40
N LEU A 62 1.74 6.04 13.24
CA LEU A 62 1.77 7.35 13.89
C LEU A 62 1.91 8.50 12.87
N ASN A 63 2.85 8.42 11.95
CA ASN A 63 3.02 9.44 10.93
C ASN A 63 1.84 9.45 9.95
N PHE A 64 1.30 8.28 9.62
CA PHE A 64 0.12 8.17 8.76
C PHE A 64 -1.11 8.83 9.38
N GLU A 65 -1.37 8.62 10.67
CA GLU A 65 -2.50 9.22 11.38
C GLU A 65 -2.36 10.74 11.55
N ASN A 66 -1.12 11.27 11.61
CA ASN A 66 -0.85 12.69 11.82
C ASN A 66 -0.59 13.46 10.51
N ALA A 67 -0.33 12.79 9.40
CA ALA A 67 -0.08 13.45 8.11
C ALA A 67 -1.32 14.19 7.61
N SER A 68 -1.11 15.31 6.91
CA SER A 68 -2.20 15.99 6.20
C SER A 68 -2.61 15.19 4.95
N TYR A 69 -3.78 15.51 4.41
CA TYR A 69 -4.25 14.93 3.14
C TYR A 69 -3.24 15.15 2.01
N ASP A 70 -2.79 16.39 1.83
CA ASP A 70 -1.83 16.77 0.78
C ASP A 70 -0.49 16.04 0.96
N ALA A 71 -0.02 15.87 2.20
CA ALA A 71 1.21 15.15 2.48
C ALA A 71 1.14 13.67 2.05
N LEU A 72 -0.03 13.03 2.15
CA LEU A 72 -0.23 11.65 1.72
C LEU A 72 -0.56 11.52 0.22
N PHE A 73 -1.15 12.56 -0.40
CA PHE A 73 -1.51 12.53 -1.81
C PHE A 73 -0.46 13.16 -2.75
N GLU A 74 0.21 14.23 -2.35
CA GLU A 74 1.11 14.98 -3.21
C GLU A 74 2.60 14.65 -2.98
N SER A 75 2.96 14.28 -1.76
CA SER A 75 4.36 14.00 -1.43
C SER A 75 4.68 12.52 -1.62
N ASN A 76 5.78 12.22 -2.28
CA ASN A 76 6.33 10.87 -2.49
C ASN A 76 6.66 10.15 -1.16
N HIS A 77 5.66 9.89 -0.30
CA HIS A 77 5.74 9.16 0.97
C HIS A 77 6.70 9.77 2.02
N ASN A 78 7.31 10.92 1.75
CA ASN A 78 8.26 11.57 2.66
C ASN A 78 7.66 11.86 4.04
N ALA A 79 6.36 12.14 4.10
CA ALA A 79 5.64 12.37 5.35
C ALA A 79 5.60 11.13 6.27
N LEU A 80 5.73 9.95 5.71
CA LEU A 80 5.69 8.67 6.43
C LEU A 80 7.09 8.25 6.94
N GLY A 81 8.15 8.74 6.31
CA GLY A 81 9.52 8.42 6.71
C GLY A 81 9.78 6.91 6.73
N THR A 82 10.32 6.42 7.84
CA THR A 82 10.64 4.99 8.04
C THR A 82 9.42 4.10 8.28
N GLU A 83 8.23 4.66 8.42
CA GLU A 83 7.00 3.88 8.55
C GLU A 83 6.51 3.33 7.21
N TYR A 84 6.88 3.94 6.10
CA TYR A 84 6.48 3.54 4.76
C TYR A 84 7.20 2.27 4.30
N ILE A 85 6.42 1.31 3.77
CA ILE A 85 6.94 0.11 3.10
C ILE A 85 6.62 0.18 1.62
N THR A 86 5.34 0.21 1.26
CA THR A 86 4.88 0.28 -0.13
C THR A 86 3.49 0.91 -0.25
N LEU A 87 3.09 1.21 -1.48
CA LEU A 87 1.82 1.82 -1.85
C LEU A 87 1.27 1.16 -3.10
N ASP A 88 -0.01 0.79 -3.05
CA ASP A 88 -0.83 0.45 -4.21
C ASP A 88 -1.90 1.52 -4.45
N GLU A 89 -2.18 1.82 -5.72
CA GLU A 89 -3.14 2.85 -6.11
C GLU A 89 -4.20 2.27 -7.06
N TYR A 90 -5.47 2.59 -6.81
CA TYR A 90 -6.61 2.12 -7.59
C TYR A 90 -7.56 3.27 -7.92
N LEU A 91 -8.02 3.31 -9.17
CA LEU A 91 -9.20 4.12 -9.54
C LEU A 91 -10.45 3.30 -9.27
N ILE A 92 -11.33 3.81 -8.44
CA ILE A 92 -12.55 3.13 -7.99
C ILE A 92 -13.78 3.92 -8.43
N ASP A 93 -14.61 3.27 -9.20
CA ASP A 93 -15.86 3.83 -9.71
C ASP A 93 -17.02 3.64 -8.72
N PRO A 94 -18.07 4.50 -8.77
CA PRO A 94 -19.28 4.31 -7.99
C PRO A 94 -19.91 2.93 -8.19
N GLY A 95 -20.22 2.25 -7.08
CA GLY A 95 -20.82 0.92 -7.07
C GLY A 95 -19.85 -0.24 -7.30
N THR A 96 -18.55 0.01 -7.32
CA THR A 96 -17.51 -1.04 -7.41
C THR A 96 -17.60 -2.00 -6.24
N ASN A 97 -17.51 -3.30 -6.54
CA ASN A 97 -17.24 -4.36 -5.56
C ASN A 97 -16.10 -5.22 -6.14
N LYS A 98 -14.91 -5.09 -5.59
CA LYS A 98 -13.68 -5.70 -6.13
C LYS A 98 -12.92 -6.40 -5.04
N GLU A 99 -12.58 -7.66 -5.28
CA GLU A 99 -11.55 -8.36 -4.51
C GLU A 99 -10.17 -8.00 -5.06
N VAL A 100 -9.24 -7.73 -4.16
CA VAL A 100 -7.86 -7.40 -4.47
C VAL A 100 -6.94 -8.35 -3.73
N GLU A 101 -6.06 -9.00 -4.46
CA GLU A 101 -4.96 -9.76 -3.90
C GLU A 101 -3.76 -8.83 -3.67
N LEU A 102 -3.24 -8.82 -2.47
CA LEU A 102 -2.10 -8.01 -2.06
C LEU A 102 -1.01 -8.91 -1.50
N LYS A 103 0.22 -8.64 -1.86
CA LYS A 103 1.39 -9.21 -1.18
C LYS A 103 1.78 -8.28 -0.04
N ILE A 104 1.57 -8.74 1.18
CA ILE A 104 1.94 -7.98 2.37
C ILE A 104 3.36 -8.34 2.78
N SER A 105 4.19 -7.32 2.98
CA SER A 105 5.53 -7.47 3.57
C SER A 105 5.40 -8.03 4.99
N GLU A 106 6.26 -8.97 5.38
CA GLU A 106 6.32 -9.50 6.75
C GLU A 106 6.59 -8.40 7.80
N ASN A 107 7.15 -7.27 7.37
CA ASN A 107 7.40 -6.11 8.23
C ASN A 107 6.18 -5.19 8.37
N ALA A 108 5.13 -5.38 7.57
CA ALA A 108 3.93 -4.55 7.66
C ALA A 108 3.13 -4.91 8.90
N LYS A 109 2.86 -3.91 9.74
CA LYS A 109 2.02 -4.02 10.93
C LYS A 109 0.66 -3.35 10.75
N PHE A 110 0.56 -2.43 9.79
CA PHE A 110 -0.65 -1.68 9.52
C PHE A 110 -0.90 -1.54 8.02
N ILE A 111 -2.18 -1.53 7.65
CA ILE A 111 -2.65 -1.13 6.33
C ILE A 111 -3.38 0.19 6.50
N GLY A 112 -2.85 1.24 5.88
CA GLY A 112 -3.48 2.56 5.80
C GLY A 112 -4.21 2.71 4.47
N VAL A 113 -5.42 3.27 4.49
CA VAL A 113 -6.18 3.57 3.27
C VAL A 113 -6.50 5.05 3.23
N VAL A 114 -6.23 5.66 2.09
CA VAL A 114 -6.56 7.06 1.80
C VAL A 114 -7.42 7.11 0.55
N VAL A 115 -8.51 7.85 0.62
CA VAL A 115 -9.45 8.03 -0.50
C VAL A 115 -9.44 9.47 -0.97
N GLY A 116 -9.21 9.66 -2.26
CA GLY A 116 -9.16 10.95 -2.94
C GLY A 116 -10.53 11.55 -3.18
N TYR A 117 -11.20 11.99 -2.13
CA TYR A 117 -12.44 12.72 -2.27
C TYR A 117 -12.20 14.13 -2.84
N ARG A 118 -13.16 14.62 -3.60
CA ARG A 118 -13.15 15.96 -4.21
C ARG A 118 -13.10 17.09 -3.18
N SER A 119 -13.73 16.89 -2.03
CA SER A 119 -13.65 17.78 -0.88
C SER A 119 -13.14 16.98 0.31
N THR A 120 -12.27 17.57 1.11
CA THR A 120 -11.73 16.97 2.34
C THR A 120 -12.39 17.51 3.60
N ASP A 121 -13.23 18.54 3.46
CA ASP A 121 -13.98 19.13 4.56
C ASP A 121 -15.12 18.22 5.00
N MET A 122 -15.18 17.90 6.30
CA MET A 122 -16.19 17.04 6.92
C MET A 122 -16.27 15.61 6.30
N VAL A 123 -15.14 15.12 5.79
CA VAL A 123 -15.01 13.80 5.14
C VAL A 123 -14.05 12.94 5.94
N THR A 124 -14.40 11.68 6.14
CA THR A 124 -13.46 10.68 6.64
C THR A 124 -12.70 10.08 5.46
N TRP A 125 -11.62 10.72 5.07
CA TRP A 125 -10.86 10.37 3.87
C TRP A 125 -9.76 9.33 4.10
N ARG A 126 -9.47 8.96 5.36
CA ARG A 126 -8.49 7.90 5.69
C ARG A 126 -9.01 6.96 6.76
N THR A 127 -8.48 5.74 6.74
CA THR A 127 -8.61 4.75 7.80
C THR A 127 -7.33 3.93 7.89
N VAL A 128 -7.08 3.32 9.04
CA VAL A 128 -5.94 2.42 9.25
C VAL A 128 -6.39 1.20 10.02
N LYS A 129 -5.86 0.05 9.64
CA LYS A 129 -6.14 -1.24 10.30
C LYS A 129 -4.82 -1.92 10.63
N GLU A 130 -4.74 -2.48 11.82
CA GLU A 130 -3.65 -3.35 12.21
C GLU A 130 -3.71 -4.65 11.41
N VAL A 131 -2.52 -5.09 10.97
CA VAL A 131 -2.32 -6.36 10.31
C VAL A 131 -2.41 -7.44 11.37
N PRO A 132 -3.42 -8.36 11.38
CA PRO A 132 -3.51 -9.41 12.38
C PRO A 132 -2.27 -10.31 12.35
N GLU A 133 -1.77 -10.73 13.51
CA GLU A 133 -0.65 -11.66 13.60
C GLU A 133 -1.08 -13.12 13.32
N GLY A 134 -0.24 -13.86 12.59
CA GLY A 134 -0.39 -15.31 12.40
C GLY A 134 -1.27 -15.75 11.22
N SER A 135 -1.59 -17.03 11.16
CA SER A 135 -2.34 -17.65 10.06
C SER A 135 -3.83 -17.27 9.98
N PHE A 136 -4.30 -16.36 10.81
CA PHE A 136 -5.68 -15.84 10.83
C PHE A 136 -6.08 -15.12 9.55
N TRP A 137 -5.11 -14.69 8.74
CA TRP A 137 -5.30 -14.00 7.45
C TRP A 137 -6.10 -14.78 6.41
N LYS A 138 -6.07 -16.10 6.51
CA LYS A 138 -6.74 -16.98 5.53
C LYS A 138 -8.25 -17.10 5.78
N THR A 139 -8.76 -16.60 6.92
CA THR A 139 -10.14 -16.83 7.33
C THR A 139 -10.95 -15.57 7.63
N SER A 140 -10.31 -14.43 7.85
CA SER A 140 -11.00 -13.18 8.16
C SER A 140 -10.76 -12.18 7.04
N GLY A 141 -11.76 -12.00 6.18
CA GLY A 141 -11.70 -11.01 5.12
C GLY A 141 -11.72 -9.59 5.70
N ILE A 142 -10.99 -8.67 5.06
CA ILE A 142 -11.09 -7.23 5.33
C ILE A 142 -11.84 -6.60 4.16
N GLU A 143 -12.82 -5.76 4.47
CA GLU A 143 -13.54 -4.96 3.50
C GLU A 143 -13.30 -3.48 3.77
N PHE A 144 -12.78 -2.75 2.79
CA PHE A 144 -12.72 -1.29 2.80
C PHE A 144 -14.00 -0.75 2.16
N LYS A 145 -14.88 -0.20 3.00
CA LYS A 145 -16.12 0.44 2.55
C LYS A 145 -15.85 1.90 2.24
N ILE A 146 -16.02 2.26 0.97
CA ILE A 146 -15.95 3.63 0.48
C ILE A 146 -17.39 4.11 0.32
N GLU A 147 -17.77 4.98 1.19
CA GLU A 147 -19.12 5.55 1.23
C GLU A 147 -19.13 6.96 0.62
N LYS A 148 -20.27 7.61 0.60
CA LYS A 148 -20.46 8.92 -0.03
C LYS A 148 -19.36 9.92 0.31
N LEU A 149 -19.03 10.05 1.59
CA LEU A 149 -18.05 10.99 2.15
C LEU A 149 -17.20 10.34 3.26
N SER A 150 -17.04 9.03 3.25
CA SER A 150 -16.25 8.35 4.27
C SER A 150 -15.64 7.05 3.77
N VAL A 151 -14.49 6.70 4.34
CA VAL A 151 -13.90 5.37 4.23
C VAL A 151 -13.80 4.74 5.61
N ARG A 152 -14.12 3.45 5.69
CA ARG A 152 -13.98 2.65 6.91
C ARG A 152 -13.59 1.23 6.60
N VAL A 153 -12.98 0.57 7.54
CA VAL A 153 -12.61 -0.85 7.45
C VAL A 153 -13.61 -1.70 8.24
N VAL A 154 -13.99 -2.83 7.68
CA VAL A 154 -14.89 -3.82 8.28
C VAL A 154 -14.25 -5.21 8.17
N GLU A 155 -14.34 -6.00 9.22
CA GLU A 155 -13.98 -7.43 9.20
C GLU A 155 -15.21 -8.21 8.73
N ILE A 156 -15.01 -9.19 7.81
CA ILE A 156 -16.05 -10.03 7.23
C ILE A 156 -15.71 -11.51 7.39
#